data_ed44a3d782a33224e3428eb9cb786e30
#
_entry.id   ed44a3d782a33224e3428eb9cb786e30
#
_cell.length_a   1.000
_cell.length_b   1.000
_cell.length_c   1.000
_cell.angle_alpha   90.00
_cell.angle_beta   90.00
_cell.angle_gamma   90.00
#
_symmetry.space_group_name_H-M   'P 1'
#
loop_
_entity.id
_entity.type
_entity.pdbx_description
1 polymer ?
#
loop_
_entity_poly.entity_id
_entity_poly.type
_entity_poly.pdbx_seq_one_letter_code
_entity_poly.pdbx_strand_id
1 'polypeptide(L)'
;MGFIDSYKHLEKLCGDMLQTQHGISAYIDDMGNTPNGCYWVKGWDEDLKRLKHYRWIRNQISHEPNCTEENMCEYGDAQWIDDFYD
;
A
#
# COMPACT_ATOMS: atom_id res chain seq x y z
N MET A 1 -3.21 -11.92 10.28
CA MET A 1 -2.85 -12.09 8.86
C MET A 1 -1.47 -11.52 8.59
N GLY A 2 -0.74 -12.10 7.65
CA GLY A 2 0.58 -11.59 7.28
C GLY A 2 0.49 -10.37 6.37
N PHE A 3 1.62 -9.69 6.18
CA PHE A 3 1.71 -8.50 5.35
C PHE A 3 1.22 -8.73 3.91
N ILE A 4 1.66 -9.83 3.29
CA ILE A 4 1.27 -10.12 1.90
C ILE A 4 -0.23 -10.33 1.77
N ASP A 5 -0.86 -11.02 2.72
CA ASP A 5 -2.31 -11.23 2.71
C ASP A 5 -3.05 -9.90 2.83
N SER A 6 -2.63 -9.04 3.75
CA SER A 6 -3.23 -7.70 3.92
C SER A 6 -3.01 -6.84 2.69
N TYR A 7 -1.81 -6.88 2.10
CA TYR A 7 -1.49 -6.15 0.88
C TYR A 7 -2.37 -6.59 -0.29
N LYS A 8 -2.51 -7.90 -0.49
CA LYS A 8 -3.37 -8.44 -1.57
C LYS A 8 -4.82 -8.03 -1.39
N HIS A 9 -5.30 -8.03 -0.15
CA HIS A 9 -6.66 -7.61 0.15
C HIS A 9 -6.87 -6.13 -0.21
N LEU A 10 -5.95 -5.26 0.20
CA LEU A 10 -6.00 -3.85 -0.14
C LEU A 10 -5.90 -3.62 -1.65
N GLU A 11 -5.03 -4.36 -2.32
CA GLU A 11 -4.88 -4.26 -3.79
C GLU A 11 -6.17 -4.62 -4.50
N LYS A 12 -6.86 -5.66 -4.04
CA LYS A 12 -8.15 -6.04 -4.61
C LYS A 12 -9.20 -4.96 -4.39
N LEU A 13 -9.28 -4.41 -3.18
CA LEU A 13 -10.26 -3.36 -2.87
C LEU A 13 -10.01 -2.10 -3.70
N CYS A 14 -8.76 -1.66 -3.81
CA CYS A 14 -8.40 -0.52 -4.65
C CYS A 14 -8.64 -0.82 -6.13
N GLY A 15 -8.34 -2.05 -6.55
CA GLY A 15 -8.57 -2.49 -7.93
C GLY A 15 -10.04 -2.47 -8.31
N ASP A 16 -10.89 -2.94 -7.42
CA ASP A 16 -12.35 -2.92 -7.65
C ASP A 16 -12.86 -1.49 -7.72
N MET A 17 -12.37 -0.62 -6.84
CA MET A 17 -12.77 0.79 -6.81
C MET A 17 -12.33 1.55 -8.06
N LEU A 18 -11.10 1.29 -8.56
CA LEU A 18 -10.50 1.99 -9.68
C LEU A 18 -10.56 1.19 -10.99
N GLN A 19 -11.16 0.01 -10.97
CA GLN A 19 -11.35 -0.87 -12.13
C GLN A 19 -10.02 -1.24 -12.80
N THR A 20 -9.06 -1.70 -12.00
CA THR A 20 -7.72 -2.09 -12.48
C THR A 20 -7.22 -3.32 -11.73
N GLN A 21 -6.26 -4.05 -12.34
CA GLN A 21 -5.59 -5.18 -11.72
C GLN A 21 -4.45 -4.74 -10.78
N HIS A 22 -3.99 -3.50 -10.90
CA HIS A 22 -2.91 -2.94 -10.09
C HIS A 22 -3.45 -1.83 -9.19
N GLY A 23 -4.38 -2.21 -8.30
CA GLY A 23 -5.15 -1.26 -7.51
C GLY A 23 -4.31 -0.32 -6.64
N ILE A 24 -3.29 -0.84 -5.94
CA ILE A 24 -2.47 0.01 -5.07
C ILE A 24 -1.65 0.98 -5.90
N SER A 25 -1.03 0.53 -7.00
CA SER A 25 -0.27 1.41 -7.88
C SER A 25 -1.15 2.49 -8.49
N ALA A 26 -2.36 2.14 -8.94
CA ALA A 26 -3.31 3.10 -9.47
C ALA A 26 -3.74 4.10 -8.40
N TYR A 27 -3.95 3.64 -7.16
CA TYR A 27 -4.32 4.52 -6.06
C TYR A 27 -3.20 5.51 -5.73
N ILE A 28 -1.93 5.04 -5.71
CA ILE A 28 -0.77 5.89 -5.50
C ILE A 28 -0.69 6.97 -6.58
N ASP A 29 -0.86 6.58 -7.84
CA ASP A 29 -0.84 7.52 -8.97
C ASP A 29 -1.96 8.54 -8.87
N ASP A 30 -3.15 8.11 -8.50
CA ASP A 30 -4.30 9.00 -8.30
C ASP A 30 -4.03 10.02 -7.20
N MET A 31 -3.49 9.58 -6.06
CA MET A 31 -3.10 10.49 -4.98
C MET A 31 -2.04 11.48 -5.45
N GLY A 32 -1.02 11.00 -6.17
CA GLY A 32 0.06 11.85 -6.66
C GLY A 32 -0.40 12.89 -7.68
N ASN A 33 -1.49 12.61 -8.41
CA ASN A 33 -2.05 13.51 -9.42
C ASN A 33 -3.15 14.42 -8.89
N THR A 34 -3.52 14.30 -7.61
CA THR A 34 -4.56 15.13 -7.01
C THR A 34 -3.94 16.41 -6.45
N PRO A 35 -4.20 17.58 -7.06
CA PRO A 35 -3.63 18.84 -6.58
C PRO A 35 -4.15 19.19 -5.18
N ASN A 36 -3.24 19.61 -4.30
CA ASN A 36 -3.58 20.06 -2.96
C ASN A 36 -4.28 19.02 -2.09
N GLY A 37 -4.11 17.73 -2.37
CA GLY A 37 -4.69 16.66 -1.54
C GLY A 37 -4.28 16.77 -0.08
N CYS A 38 -3.04 17.19 0.21
CA CYS A 38 -2.54 17.36 1.56
C CYS A 38 -3.25 18.46 2.36
N TYR A 39 -3.90 19.42 1.69
CA TYR A 39 -4.69 20.46 2.35
C TYR A 39 -6.09 20.01 2.73
N TRP A 40 -6.60 18.98 2.04
CA TRP A 40 -7.99 18.53 2.21
C TRP A 40 -8.10 17.29 3.09
N VAL A 41 -7.08 16.43 3.09
CA VAL A 41 -7.11 15.16 3.82
C VAL A 41 -5.93 15.10 4.77
N LYS A 42 -6.21 15.02 6.06
CA LYS A 42 -5.18 14.87 7.08
C LYS A 42 -4.44 13.54 6.88
N GLY A 43 -3.11 13.60 6.92
CA GLY A 43 -2.28 12.41 6.74
C GLY A 43 -2.04 12.01 5.30
N TRP A 44 -2.44 12.83 4.32
CA TRP A 44 -2.32 12.52 2.90
C TRP A 44 -0.88 12.16 2.51
N ASP A 45 0.09 12.99 2.85
CA ASP A 45 1.50 12.77 2.49
C ASP A 45 2.06 11.54 3.19
N GLU A 46 1.71 11.33 4.45
CA GLU A 46 2.15 10.18 5.23
C GLU A 46 1.61 8.88 4.63
N ASP A 47 0.32 8.85 4.30
CA ASP A 47 -0.31 7.68 3.71
C ASP A 47 0.30 7.36 2.35
N LEU A 48 0.57 8.37 1.53
CA LEU A 48 1.20 8.19 0.24
C LEU A 48 2.61 7.59 0.38
N LYS A 49 3.40 8.10 1.33
CA LYS A 49 4.73 7.56 1.61
C LYS A 49 4.67 6.11 2.06
N ARG A 50 3.74 5.77 2.94
CA ARG A 50 3.56 4.41 3.43
C ARG A 50 3.15 3.45 2.32
N LEU A 51 2.23 3.85 1.47
CA LEU A 51 1.78 3.03 0.34
C LEU A 51 2.93 2.75 -0.63
N LYS A 52 3.73 3.77 -0.95
CA LYS A 52 4.92 3.61 -1.81
C LYS A 52 5.93 2.67 -1.17
N HIS A 53 6.16 2.80 0.14
CA HIS A 53 7.08 1.95 0.88
C HIS A 53 6.61 0.50 0.88
N TYR A 54 5.33 0.26 1.14
CA TYR A 54 4.77 -1.10 1.16
C TYR A 54 4.77 -1.73 -0.24
N ARG A 55 4.54 -0.95 -1.27
CA ARG A 55 4.66 -1.43 -2.65
C ARG A 55 6.10 -1.88 -2.93
N TRP A 56 7.08 -1.12 -2.48
CA TRP A 56 8.49 -1.48 -2.61
C TRP A 56 8.80 -2.78 -1.86
N ILE A 57 8.35 -2.90 -0.61
CA ILE A 57 8.55 -4.11 0.21
C ILE A 57 7.96 -5.33 -0.50
N ARG A 58 6.75 -5.23 -1.00
CA ARG A 58 6.09 -6.32 -1.71
C ARG A 58 6.88 -6.74 -2.94
N ASN A 59 7.39 -5.78 -3.69
CA ASN A 59 8.20 -6.07 -4.87
C ASN A 59 9.51 -6.77 -4.49
N GLN A 60 10.16 -6.34 -3.41
CA GLN A 60 11.38 -6.99 -2.93
C GLN A 60 11.11 -8.44 -2.51
N ILE A 61 10.05 -8.67 -1.77
CA ILE A 61 9.68 -10.04 -1.36
C ILE A 61 9.41 -10.92 -2.57
N SER A 62 8.79 -10.38 -3.62
CA SER A 62 8.45 -11.15 -4.82
C SER A 62 9.64 -11.43 -5.73
N HIS A 63 10.64 -10.55 -5.77
CA HIS A 63 11.73 -10.62 -6.74
C HIS A 63 13.08 -11.00 -6.13
N GLU A 64 13.30 -10.74 -4.84
CA GLU A 64 14.57 -11.02 -4.18
C GLU A 64 14.44 -12.23 -3.26
N PRO A 65 15.21 -13.32 -3.51
CA PRO A 65 15.08 -14.55 -2.72
C PRO A 65 15.38 -14.37 -1.24
N ASN A 66 16.20 -13.40 -0.88
CA ASN A 66 16.60 -13.15 0.50
C ASN A 66 15.66 -12.22 1.24
N CYS A 67 14.67 -11.65 0.57
CA CYS A 67 13.69 -10.75 1.18
C CYS A 67 12.42 -11.52 1.54
N THR A 68 12.04 -11.49 2.80
CA THR A 68 10.84 -12.15 3.32
C THR A 68 10.02 -11.17 4.16
N GLU A 69 8.78 -11.53 4.47
CA GLU A 69 7.98 -10.72 5.38
C GLU A 69 8.68 -10.51 6.72
N GLU A 70 9.39 -11.53 7.21
CA GLU A 70 10.06 -11.47 8.51
C GLU A 70 11.17 -10.43 8.56
N ASN A 71 11.95 -10.29 7.46
CA ASN A 71 13.08 -9.37 7.45
C ASN A 71 12.78 -8.01 6.82
N MET A 72 11.66 -7.87 6.09
CA MET A 72 11.32 -6.62 5.40
C MET A 72 10.22 -5.83 6.10
N CYS A 73 9.35 -6.49 6.84
CA CYS A 73 8.19 -5.85 7.46
C CYS A 73 8.43 -5.62 8.95
N GLU A 74 7.91 -4.51 9.45
CA GLU A 74 7.92 -4.19 10.87
C GLU A 74 6.60 -4.64 11.52
N TYR A 75 6.62 -4.77 12.84
CA TYR A 75 5.44 -5.07 13.61
C TYR A 75 4.39 -3.96 13.39
N GLY A 76 3.19 -4.34 13.01
CA GLY A 76 2.11 -3.40 12.79
C GLY A 76 1.90 -2.99 11.34
N ASP A 77 2.79 -3.35 10.40
CA ASP A 77 2.62 -3.00 8.98
C ASP A 77 1.34 -3.61 8.41
N ALA A 78 1.10 -4.89 8.67
CA ALA A 78 -0.12 -5.55 8.21
C ALA A 78 -1.37 -4.89 8.81
N GLN A 79 -1.32 -4.56 10.09
CA GLN A 79 -2.43 -3.90 10.77
C GLN A 79 -2.70 -2.51 10.19
N TRP A 80 -1.64 -1.75 9.86
CA TRP A 80 -1.80 -0.45 9.23
C TRP A 80 -2.55 -0.57 7.89
N ILE A 81 -2.18 -1.57 7.09
CA ILE A 81 -2.83 -1.82 5.79
C ILE A 81 -4.31 -2.17 6.00
N ASP A 82 -4.59 -3.06 6.96
CA ASP A 82 -5.96 -3.46 7.26
C ASP A 82 -6.80 -2.26 7.73
N ASP A 83 -6.22 -1.40 8.57
CA ASP A 83 -6.91 -0.23 9.10
C ASP A 83 -7.08 0.88 8.07
N PHE A 84 -6.18 0.96 7.11
CA PHE A 84 -6.19 2.01 6.08
C PHE A 84 -7.51 2.05 5.31
N TYR A 85 -8.09 0.87 5.09
CA TYR A 85 -9.30 0.77 4.27
C TYR A 85 -10.60 0.85 5.08
N ASP A 86 -10.50 0.88 6.38
CA ASP A 86 -11.70 1.00 7.25
C ASP A 86 -12.17 2.46 7.38
#